data_24d01c288b15f087476b4645b6a442d5
#
_entry.id   24d01c288b15f087476b4645b6a442d5
#
_cell.length_a   1.000
_cell.length_b   1.000
_cell.length_c   1.000
_cell.angle_alpha   90.00
_cell.angle_beta   90.00
_cell.angle_gamma   90.00
#
_symmetry.space_group_name_H-M   'P 1'
#
loop_
_entity.id
_entity.type
_entity.pdbx_description
1 polymer ?
#
loop_
_entity_poly.entity_id
_entity_poly.type
_entity_poly.pdbx_seq_one_letter_code
_entity_poly.pdbx_strand_id
1 'polypeptide(L)'
;MTPHGQPPSGALESRVAPSREDPVVRSVSEVVGGPLGDHAGGHPWWTPLRVVLLLASVAMSLGILAKAPCLDTAGGSGTGRYTALCWTDTSTAYVQHGYAEGYWPFTDDEQVRARYAPGWVPPLPAYVAFVSQRITAVVSGSPDLDERAQLPVSEVVTRPEVLREARIFTLVNAVLLAAAALLAAGLLTRLRRRRPWDAAAFAAAPMLVLFFPITWDLLAAAAVAGALWAWTHHRPAATGLAIGVGAAASPFVALLLVPALALHLRHRRPREAGILAAIAVASWSALMAPALLSSTQAWRTSWRGFFHGADVGSSWLLVSQVVGWSPSTTVMTVVTAAGLSLVGAAVVWLAWRTRWSFASLGTLLIASALILSPASAPSYALVLLPLAVAAVRSWSHLLIWQGCEIVHWALLGFYLGGALAPAGGGEARAYWWAMAMRIGGLVWLVVATRRHAGGPDSADVDPVEGGRGEPDPDLDVLTHAGHSRA
;
A
#
# COMPACT_ATOMS: atom_id res chain seq x y z
N MET A 1 22.15 -32.01 -47.08
CA MET A 1 21.69 -32.04 -45.68
C MET A 1 22.34 -30.88 -44.97
N THR A 2 21.66 -29.75 -44.89
CA THR A 2 22.09 -28.56 -44.16
C THR A 2 21.49 -28.61 -42.76
N PRO A 3 22.26 -28.37 -41.68
CA PRO A 3 21.71 -28.40 -40.35
C PRO A 3 20.85 -27.16 -40.15
N HIS A 4 19.59 -27.37 -39.76
CA HIS A 4 18.68 -26.34 -39.30
C HIS A 4 19.32 -25.64 -38.10
N GLY A 5 19.67 -24.36 -38.26
CA GLY A 5 20.07 -23.50 -37.15
C GLY A 5 18.94 -23.36 -36.15
N GLN A 6 19.18 -23.80 -34.93
CA GLN A 6 18.32 -23.45 -33.80
C GLN A 6 18.27 -21.92 -33.68
N PRO A 7 17.08 -21.31 -33.53
CA PRO A 7 17.00 -19.89 -33.24
C PRO A 7 17.69 -19.61 -31.89
N PRO A 8 18.34 -18.45 -31.74
CA PRO A 8 19.06 -18.12 -30.51
C PRO A 8 18.12 -18.17 -29.32
N SER A 9 18.44 -19.03 -28.37
CA SER A 9 17.67 -19.31 -27.15
C SER A 9 17.37 -18.08 -26.27
N GLY A 10 18.07 -16.97 -26.49
CA GLY A 10 17.90 -15.74 -25.72
C GLY A 10 16.65 -14.90 -26.04
N ALA A 11 16.02 -15.08 -27.21
CA ALA A 11 14.89 -14.23 -27.62
C ALA A 11 13.53 -14.71 -27.06
N LEU A 12 13.42 -15.99 -26.68
CA LEU A 12 12.18 -16.55 -26.11
C LEU A 12 12.07 -16.38 -24.58
N GLU A 13 13.20 -16.30 -23.88
CA GLU A 13 13.21 -16.16 -22.41
C GLU A 13 12.72 -14.79 -21.91
N SER A 14 12.76 -13.76 -22.75
CA SER A 14 12.29 -12.42 -22.39
C SER A 14 10.77 -12.25 -22.40
N ARG A 15 10.00 -13.24 -22.85
CA ARG A 15 8.55 -13.13 -23.08
C ARG A 15 7.67 -13.78 -21.99
N VAL A 16 8.23 -14.53 -21.07
CA VAL A 16 7.45 -15.25 -20.04
C VAL A 16 7.74 -14.69 -18.67
N ALA A 17 6.73 -14.16 -18.02
CA ALA A 17 6.79 -13.76 -16.64
C ALA A 17 5.64 -14.41 -15.84
N PRO A 18 5.95 -14.85 -14.65
CA PRO A 18 7.22 -14.75 -13.90
C PRO A 18 8.33 -15.61 -14.52
N SER A 19 9.58 -15.34 -14.15
CA SER A 19 10.73 -16.06 -14.71
C SER A 19 10.65 -17.56 -14.39
N ARG A 20 10.92 -18.41 -15.39
CA ARG A 20 10.97 -19.89 -15.20
C ARG A 20 12.04 -20.32 -14.20
N GLU A 21 13.01 -19.46 -13.93
CA GLU A 21 14.11 -19.73 -12.99
C GLU A 21 13.72 -19.47 -11.54
N ASP A 22 12.60 -18.74 -11.29
CA ASP A 22 12.14 -18.51 -9.92
C ASP A 22 11.71 -19.85 -9.28
N PRO A 23 12.32 -20.27 -8.15
CA PRO A 23 12.04 -21.56 -7.52
C PRO A 23 10.58 -21.72 -7.08
N VAL A 24 9.95 -20.62 -6.62
CA VAL A 24 8.55 -20.63 -6.17
C VAL A 24 7.63 -20.88 -7.34
N VAL A 25 7.84 -20.16 -8.44
CA VAL A 25 7.03 -20.30 -9.66
C VAL A 25 7.17 -21.71 -10.26
N ARG A 26 8.38 -22.25 -10.26
CA ARG A 26 8.63 -23.61 -10.73
C ARG A 26 7.86 -24.65 -9.89
N SER A 27 7.99 -24.56 -8.55
CA SER A 27 7.31 -25.50 -7.65
C SER A 27 5.79 -25.43 -7.77
N VAL A 28 5.22 -24.22 -7.89
CA VAL A 28 3.77 -24.06 -8.06
C VAL A 28 3.32 -24.60 -9.41
N SER A 29 4.08 -24.35 -10.49
CA SER A 29 3.77 -24.87 -11.82
C SER A 29 3.81 -26.40 -11.86
N GLU A 30 4.78 -27.02 -11.20
CA GLU A 30 4.86 -28.48 -11.09
C GLU A 30 3.66 -29.09 -10.35
N VAL A 31 3.20 -28.44 -9.28
CA VAL A 31 2.02 -28.88 -8.50
C VAL A 31 0.72 -28.72 -9.30
N VAL A 32 0.59 -27.65 -10.09
CA VAL A 32 -0.62 -27.37 -10.90
C VAL A 32 -0.69 -28.25 -12.16
N GLY A 33 0.40 -28.88 -12.55
CA GLY A 33 0.37 -29.93 -13.57
C GLY A 33 1.11 -29.63 -14.87
N GLY A 34 2.26 -28.97 -14.81
CA GLY A 34 3.14 -28.94 -15.95
C GLY A 34 4.09 -27.75 -16.05
N PRO A 35 5.04 -27.81 -16.98
CA PRO A 35 5.96 -26.72 -17.24
C PRO A 35 5.20 -25.44 -17.64
N LEU A 36 5.68 -24.30 -17.17
CA LEU A 36 5.06 -23.00 -17.39
C LEU A 36 4.81 -22.67 -18.88
N GLY A 37 5.57 -23.27 -19.80
CA GLY A 37 5.44 -23.10 -21.24
C GLY A 37 4.22 -23.75 -21.88
N ASP A 38 3.70 -24.83 -21.28
CA ASP A 38 2.62 -25.62 -21.86
C ASP A 38 1.25 -24.94 -21.69
N HIS A 39 1.15 -24.01 -20.73
CA HIS A 39 -0.07 -23.26 -20.43
C HIS A 39 -0.05 -21.81 -20.98
N ALA A 40 0.95 -21.44 -21.76
CA ALA A 40 1.12 -20.08 -22.29
C ALA A 40 0.19 -19.74 -23.48
N GLY A 41 -0.68 -20.65 -23.89
CA GLY A 41 -1.71 -20.38 -24.89
C GLY A 41 -2.73 -19.37 -24.40
N GLY A 42 -3.03 -18.34 -25.21
CA GLY A 42 -4.04 -17.33 -24.89
C GLY A 42 -5.43 -17.96 -24.76
N HIS A 43 -5.96 -18.08 -23.55
CA HIS A 43 -7.34 -18.53 -23.34
C HIS A 43 -8.29 -17.34 -23.50
N PRO A 44 -9.35 -17.45 -24.33
CA PRO A 44 -10.23 -16.31 -24.64
C PRO A 44 -10.96 -15.76 -23.42
N TRP A 45 -11.21 -16.57 -22.41
CA TRP A 45 -11.89 -16.17 -21.17
C TRP A 45 -10.91 -15.86 -20.01
N TRP A 46 -9.90 -16.71 -19.78
CA TRP A 46 -8.94 -16.58 -18.69
C TRP A 46 -7.79 -15.64 -19.06
N THR A 47 -8.11 -14.36 -19.18
CA THR A 47 -7.08 -13.33 -19.40
C THR A 47 -6.33 -13.03 -18.10
N PRO A 48 -5.06 -12.57 -18.18
CA PRO A 48 -4.28 -12.19 -16.99
C PRO A 48 -5.04 -11.23 -16.07
N LEU A 49 -5.73 -10.24 -16.64
CA LEU A 49 -6.52 -9.27 -15.87
C LEU A 49 -7.64 -9.96 -15.06
N ARG A 50 -8.41 -10.86 -15.68
CA ARG A 50 -9.51 -11.55 -14.99
C ARG A 50 -9.01 -12.44 -13.87
N VAL A 51 -7.93 -13.18 -14.12
CA VAL A 51 -7.33 -14.07 -13.10
C VAL A 51 -6.75 -13.26 -11.94
N VAL A 52 -6.03 -12.15 -12.21
CA VAL A 52 -5.47 -11.28 -11.17
C VAL A 52 -6.59 -10.63 -10.35
N LEU A 53 -7.66 -10.15 -10.97
CA LEU A 53 -8.81 -9.60 -10.25
C LEU A 53 -9.51 -10.67 -9.40
N LEU A 54 -9.66 -11.89 -9.91
CA LEU A 54 -10.22 -13.02 -9.15
C LEU A 54 -9.34 -13.34 -7.94
N LEU A 55 -8.02 -13.46 -8.11
CA LEU A 55 -7.08 -13.73 -7.02
C LEU A 55 -7.18 -12.64 -5.94
N ALA A 56 -7.20 -11.36 -6.33
CA ALA A 56 -7.37 -10.26 -5.40
C ALA A 56 -8.71 -10.34 -4.65
N SER A 57 -9.80 -10.67 -5.35
CA SER A 57 -11.13 -10.84 -4.74
C SER A 57 -11.14 -11.99 -3.72
N VAL A 58 -10.52 -13.12 -4.05
CA VAL A 58 -10.39 -14.26 -3.14
C VAL A 58 -9.55 -13.86 -1.91
N ALA A 59 -8.40 -13.20 -2.12
CA ALA A 59 -7.55 -12.75 -1.02
C ALA A 59 -8.30 -11.83 -0.05
N MET A 60 -9.06 -10.86 -0.56
CA MET A 60 -9.85 -9.95 0.27
C MET A 60 -11.02 -10.65 0.97
N SER A 61 -11.68 -11.61 0.30
CA SER A 61 -12.72 -12.42 0.92
C SER A 61 -12.18 -13.24 2.10
N LEU A 62 -11.00 -13.84 1.94
CA LEU A 62 -10.30 -14.53 3.04
C LEU A 62 -9.92 -13.56 4.16
N GLY A 63 -9.54 -12.32 3.82
CA GLY A 63 -9.24 -11.26 4.79
C GLY A 63 -10.46 -10.90 5.65
N ILE A 64 -11.65 -10.73 5.06
CA ILE A 64 -12.90 -10.52 5.80
C ILE A 64 -13.22 -11.71 6.69
N LEU A 65 -13.12 -12.93 6.17
CA LEU A 65 -13.39 -14.13 6.96
C LEU A 65 -12.46 -14.24 8.17
N ALA A 66 -11.19 -13.89 8.02
CA ALA A 66 -10.24 -13.86 9.13
C ALA A 66 -10.59 -12.80 10.20
N LYS A 67 -11.34 -11.75 9.87
CA LYS A 67 -11.79 -10.71 10.80
C LYS A 67 -13.21 -10.98 11.37
N ALA A 68 -13.96 -11.92 10.80
CA ALA A 68 -15.33 -12.21 11.16
C ALA A 68 -15.57 -12.40 12.68
N PRO A 69 -14.70 -13.09 13.44
CA PRO A 69 -14.91 -13.26 14.90
C PRO A 69 -14.92 -11.96 15.69
N CYS A 70 -14.30 -10.89 15.18
CA CYS A 70 -14.22 -9.59 15.85
C CYS A 70 -15.26 -8.58 15.37
N LEU A 71 -15.98 -8.85 14.30
CA LEU A 71 -16.96 -7.91 13.73
C LEU A 71 -18.16 -7.70 14.67
N ASP A 72 -18.52 -8.71 15.45
CA ASP A 72 -19.68 -8.68 16.34
C ASP A 72 -19.49 -7.83 17.61
N THR A 73 -18.27 -7.43 17.88
CA THR A 73 -17.88 -6.73 19.10
C THR A 73 -17.37 -5.31 18.84
N ALA A 74 -17.69 -4.71 17.69
CA ALA A 74 -17.16 -3.42 17.22
C ALA A 74 -15.62 -3.32 17.34
N GLY A 75 -14.92 -4.38 16.92
CA GLY A 75 -13.49 -4.52 17.06
C GLY A 75 -13.04 -5.16 18.39
N GLY A 76 -13.98 -5.69 19.16
CA GLY A 76 -13.73 -6.43 20.41
C GLY A 76 -13.59 -5.53 21.63
N SER A 77 -14.23 -5.94 22.71
CA SER A 77 -13.90 -5.44 24.04
C SER A 77 -12.73 -6.26 24.59
N GLY A 78 -11.68 -5.57 25.05
CA GLY A 78 -10.53 -6.23 25.67
C GLY A 78 -9.42 -6.67 24.71
N THR A 79 -8.44 -7.39 25.27
CA THR A 79 -7.20 -7.78 24.58
C THR A 79 -7.36 -9.00 23.66
N GLY A 80 -8.45 -9.74 23.78
CA GLY A 80 -8.70 -10.98 23.03
C GLY A 80 -8.70 -10.82 21.51
N ARG A 81 -9.13 -9.67 20.99
CA ARG A 81 -9.09 -9.34 19.55
C ARG A 81 -7.67 -9.34 18.97
N TYR A 82 -6.69 -8.97 19.76
CA TYR A 82 -5.29 -8.93 19.32
C TYR A 82 -4.68 -10.33 19.28
N THR A 83 -4.92 -11.14 20.32
CA THR A 83 -4.41 -12.52 20.35
C THR A 83 -5.12 -13.43 19.34
N ALA A 84 -6.39 -13.14 19.00
CA ALA A 84 -7.13 -13.80 17.92
C ALA A 84 -6.75 -13.27 16.52
N LEU A 85 -5.90 -12.24 16.42
CA LEU A 85 -5.44 -11.62 15.17
C LEU A 85 -6.59 -11.13 14.26
N CYS A 86 -7.73 -10.78 14.84
CA CYS A 86 -8.91 -10.32 14.11
C CYS A 86 -9.25 -8.84 14.31
N TRP A 87 -8.40 -8.05 15.00
CA TRP A 87 -8.65 -6.62 15.19
C TRP A 87 -8.68 -5.85 13.87
N THR A 88 -9.50 -4.81 13.82
CA THR A 88 -9.55 -3.85 12.73
C THR A 88 -9.72 -2.44 13.26
N ASP A 89 -8.93 -1.49 12.79
CA ASP A 89 -9.06 -0.09 13.16
C ASP A 89 -10.31 0.53 12.52
N THR A 90 -10.74 0.01 11.36
CA THR A 90 -11.97 0.43 10.69
C THR A 90 -13.20 0.18 11.56
N SER A 91 -13.29 -0.95 12.23
CA SER A 91 -14.43 -1.27 13.11
C SER A 91 -14.41 -0.42 14.40
N THR A 92 -13.24 -0.29 15.04
CA THR A 92 -13.09 0.51 16.26
C THR A 92 -13.31 1.99 16.01
N ALA A 93 -12.95 2.48 14.83
CA ALA A 93 -13.14 3.89 14.46
C ALA A 93 -14.60 4.34 14.56
N TYR A 94 -15.57 3.45 14.24
CA TYR A 94 -16.98 3.80 14.27
C TYR A 94 -17.42 4.32 15.64
N VAL A 95 -16.95 3.67 16.70
CA VAL A 95 -17.31 4.01 18.08
C VAL A 95 -16.33 4.99 18.75
N GLN A 96 -15.03 4.93 18.41
CA GLN A 96 -13.99 5.70 19.11
C GLN A 96 -13.77 7.10 18.55
N HIS A 97 -14.19 7.37 17.30
CA HIS A 97 -13.95 8.65 16.62
C HIS A 97 -15.24 9.39 16.25
N GLY A 98 -16.34 9.07 16.93
CA GLY A 98 -17.59 9.81 16.83
C GLY A 98 -18.41 9.54 15.55
N TYR A 99 -18.06 8.53 14.75
CA TYR A 99 -18.87 8.17 13.57
C TYR A 99 -20.24 7.61 13.94
N ALA A 100 -20.39 6.95 15.10
CA ALA A 100 -21.67 6.48 15.62
C ALA A 100 -22.65 7.63 15.91
N GLU A 101 -22.16 8.82 16.13
CA GLU A 101 -22.94 10.06 16.36
C GLU A 101 -22.93 10.97 15.11
N GLY A 102 -22.38 10.51 13.99
CA GLY A 102 -22.41 11.22 12.71
C GLY A 102 -21.51 12.43 12.61
N TYR A 103 -20.57 12.61 13.52
CA TYR A 103 -19.70 13.79 13.53
C TYR A 103 -18.74 13.83 12.33
N TRP A 104 -18.54 15.05 11.84
CA TRP A 104 -17.51 15.34 10.83
C TRP A 104 -16.12 15.17 11.44
N PRO A 105 -15.20 14.41 10.80
CA PRO A 105 -13.89 14.10 11.37
C PRO A 105 -12.97 15.32 11.56
N PHE A 106 -13.29 16.45 10.96
CA PHE A 106 -12.53 17.69 11.11
C PHE A 106 -13.40 18.80 11.70
N THR A 107 -14.27 18.46 12.65
CA THR A 107 -15.10 19.44 13.37
C THR A 107 -14.25 20.38 14.22
N ASP A 108 -14.65 21.65 14.31
CA ASP A 108 -14.09 22.65 15.23
C ASP A 108 -14.84 22.70 16.58
N ASP A 109 -15.94 21.95 16.70
CA ASP A 109 -16.70 21.84 17.95
C ASP A 109 -15.82 21.28 19.07
N GLU A 110 -15.62 22.10 20.12
CA GLU A 110 -14.76 21.77 21.25
C GLU A 110 -15.35 20.64 22.11
N GLN A 111 -16.67 20.55 22.23
CA GLN A 111 -17.33 19.49 22.99
C GLN A 111 -17.13 18.16 22.33
N VAL A 112 -17.28 18.08 21.00
CA VAL A 112 -17.01 16.87 20.22
C VAL A 112 -15.54 16.47 20.30
N ARG A 113 -14.62 17.44 20.23
CA ARG A 113 -13.16 17.18 20.36
C ARG A 113 -12.75 16.72 21.75
N ALA A 114 -13.45 17.16 22.80
CA ALA A 114 -13.23 16.68 24.16
C ALA A 114 -13.78 15.26 24.36
N ARG A 115 -14.87 14.93 23.66
CA ARG A 115 -15.55 13.65 23.75
C ARG A 115 -14.88 12.55 22.93
N TYR A 116 -14.38 12.90 21.73
CA TYR A 116 -13.71 12.02 20.79
C TYR A 116 -12.37 12.62 20.35
N ALA A 117 -11.45 11.78 19.83
CA ALA A 117 -10.24 12.22 19.19
C ALA A 117 -10.45 12.35 17.65
N PRO A 118 -11.13 13.41 17.15
CA PRO A 118 -11.36 13.57 15.72
C PRO A 118 -10.06 13.86 14.99
N GLY A 119 -10.01 13.55 13.70
CA GLY A 119 -8.83 13.80 12.88
C GLY A 119 -7.63 12.91 13.24
N TRP A 120 -7.85 11.65 13.56
CA TRP A 120 -6.80 10.69 13.93
C TRP A 120 -6.12 10.02 12.72
N VAL A 121 -6.74 10.10 11.53
CA VAL A 121 -6.18 9.61 10.26
C VAL A 121 -6.09 10.75 9.24
N PRO A 122 -5.23 10.62 8.20
CA PRO A 122 -5.15 11.59 7.12
C PRO A 122 -6.49 11.90 6.45
N PRO A 123 -6.64 13.07 5.80
CA PRO A 123 -7.93 13.52 5.29
C PRO A 123 -8.64 12.57 4.33
N LEU A 124 -7.95 11.95 3.37
CA LEU A 124 -8.61 11.06 2.42
C LEU A 124 -9.22 9.81 3.10
N PRO A 125 -8.52 9.04 3.94
CA PRO A 125 -9.11 8.02 4.80
C PRO A 125 -10.29 8.50 5.64
N ALA A 126 -10.17 9.68 6.26
CA ALA A 126 -11.23 10.24 7.08
C ALA A 126 -12.50 10.55 6.27
N TYR A 127 -12.36 11.05 5.03
CA TYR A 127 -13.50 11.28 4.13
C TYR A 127 -14.17 9.97 3.70
N VAL A 128 -13.37 8.94 3.39
CA VAL A 128 -13.91 7.61 3.06
C VAL A 128 -14.66 7.03 4.25
N ALA A 129 -14.11 7.14 5.46
CA ALA A 129 -14.79 6.71 6.68
C ALA A 129 -16.09 7.49 6.92
N PHE A 130 -16.08 8.82 6.71
CA PHE A 130 -17.29 9.64 6.85
C PHE A 130 -18.38 9.29 5.82
N VAL A 131 -18.01 9.07 4.57
CA VAL A 131 -18.94 8.58 3.53
C VAL A 131 -19.50 7.21 3.92
N SER A 132 -18.64 6.31 4.42
CA SER A 132 -19.07 4.98 4.91
C SER A 132 -20.05 5.09 6.07
N GLN A 133 -19.85 6.06 6.97
CA GLN A 133 -20.79 6.35 8.05
C GLN A 133 -22.16 6.80 7.52
N ARG A 134 -22.20 7.69 6.53
CA ARG A 134 -23.44 8.14 5.90
C ARG A 134 -24.20 7.00 5.23
N ILE A 135 -23.50 6.13 4.52
CA ILE A 135 -24.09 4.92 3.94
C ILE A 135 -24.62 4.00 5.04
N THR A 136 -23.85 3.80 6.11
CA THR A 136 -24.24 2.98 7.26
C THR A 136 -25.52 3.51 7.91
N ALA A 137 -25.61 4.81 8.16
CA ALA A 137 -26.79 5.43 8.74
C ALA A 137 -28.06 5.19 7.90
N VAL A 138 -27.96 5.35 6.57
CA VAL A 138 -29.09 5.07 5.66
C VAL A 138 -29.50 3.60 5.71
N VAL A 139 -28.53 2.67 5.66
CA VAL A 139 -28.80 1.22 5.69
C VAL A 139 -29.38 0.76 7.03
N SER A 140 -29.01 1.44 8.12
CA SER A 140 -29.46 1.11 9.49
C SER A 140 -30.81 1.75 9.86
N GLY A 141 -31.43 2.51 8.95
CA GLY A 141 -32.72 3.14 9.21
C GLY A 141 -32.66 4.52 9.82
N SER A 142 -31.54 5.26 9.61
CA SER A 142 -31.34 6.65 10.07
C SER A 142 -31.52 6.80 11.59
N PRO A 143 -30.55 6.32 12.39
CA PRO A 143 -30.63 6.36 13.85
C PRO A 143 -30.75 7.81 14.37
N ASP A 144 -31.37 7.98 15.54
CA ASP A 144 -31.45 9.27 16.22
C ASP A 144 -30.06 9.64 16.79
N LEU A 145 -29.37 10.54 16.08
CA LEU A 145 -28.01 10.96 16.44
C LEU A 145 -28.04 11.97 17.60
N ASP A 146 -29.13 12.74 17.74
CA ASP A 146 -29.27 13.75 18.82
C ASP A 146 -29.48 13.05 20.16
N GLU A 147 -30.24 11.95 20.21
CA GLU A 147 -30.34 11.12 21.40
C GLU A 147 -28.99 10.57 21.82
N ARG A 148 -28.22 10.03 20.86
CA ARG A 148 -26.87 9.48 21.14
C ARG A 148 -25.89 10.53 21.66
N ALA A 149 -25.94 11.74 21.15
CA ALA A 149 -25.05 12.83 21.56
C ALA A 149 -25.26 13.21 23.05
N GLN A 150 -26.43 12.94 23.62
CA GLN A 150 -26.74 13.20 25.01
C GLN A 150 -26.27 12.11 25.96
N LEU A 151 -25.95 10.91 25.46
CA LEU A 151 -25.53 9.77 26.27
C LEU A 151 -24.03 9.77 26.56
N PRO A 152 -23.57 9.19 27.66
CA PRO A 152 -22.14 8.90 27.85
C PRO A 152 -21.60 8.00 26.76
N VAL A 153 -20.35 8.25 26.29
CA VAL A 153 -19.70 7.42 25.24
C VAL A 153 -19.67 5.95 25.63
N SER A 154 -19.44 5.65 26.92
CA SER A 154 -19.42 4.27 27.43
C SER A 154 -20.75 3.54 27.24
N GLU A 155 -21.87 4.26 27.22
CA GLU A 155 -23.18 3.69 26.96
C GLU A 155 -23.43 3.52 25.47
N VAL A 156 -23.08 4.53 24.64
CA VAL A 156 -23.21 4.48 23.18
C VAL A 156 -22.49 3.28 22.60
N VAL A 157 -21.24 3.02 23.03
CA VAL A 157 -20.40 1.94 22.47
C VAL A 157 -20.88 0.53 22.83
N THR A 158 -21.76 0.40 23.83
CA THR A 158 -22.28 -0.91 24.25
C THR A 158 -23.67 -1.24 23.72
N ARG A 159 -24.33 -0.27 23.05
CA ARG A 159 -25.67 -0.47 22.48
C ARG A 159 -25.64 -1.49 21.35
N PRO A 160 -26.55 -2.50 21.35
CA PRO A 160 -26.58 -3.53 20.29
C PRO A 160 -26.77 -2.98 18.88
N GLU A 161 -27.57 -1.89 18.74
CA GLU A 161 -27.74 -1.21 17.44
C GLU A 161 -26.44 -0.58 16.95
N VAL A 162 -25.65 0.06 17.82
CA VAL A 162 -24.36 0.67 17.48
C VAL A 162 -23.33 -0.41 17.09
N LEU A 163 -23.33 -1.55 17.77
CA LEU A 163 -22.49 -2.69 17.42
C LEU A 163 -22.85 -3.26 16.03
N ARG A 164 -24.15 -3.37 15.73
CA ARG A 164 -24.63 -3.77 14.39
C ARG A 164 -24.21 -2.77 13.33
N GLU A 165 -24.33 -1.48 13.59
CA GLU A 165 -23.91 -0.42 12.67
C GLU A 165 -22.40 -0.42 12.46
N ALA A 166 -21.58 -0.63 13.49
CA ALA A 166 -20.14 -0.77 13.39
C ALA A 166 -19.75 -1.92 12.44
N ARG A 167 -20.50 -3.02 12.43
CA ARG A 167 -20.33 -4.12 11.48
C ARG A 167 -20.65 -3.68 10.06
N ILE A 168 -21.80 -3.01 9.84
CA ILE A 168 -22.20 -2.48 8.53
C ILE A 168 -21.14 -1.48 8.02
N PHE A 169 -20.71 -0.57 8.88
CA PHE A 169 -19.66 0.39 8.59
C PHE A 169 -18.36 -0.29 8.13
N THR A 170 -17.93 -1.34 8.82
CA THR A 170 -16.75 -2.12 8.46
C THR A 170 -16.91 -2.79 7.09
N LEU A 171 -18.08 -3.36 6.80
CA LEU A 171 -18.36 -3.99 5.51
C LEU A 171 -18.42 -2.96 4.37
N VAL A 172 -19.01 -1.78 4.59
CA VAL A 172 -18.99 -0.68 3.61
C VAL A 172 -17.56 -0.24 3.32
N ASN A 173 -16.76 -0.02 4.35
CA ASN A 173 -15.33 0.27 4.16
C ASN A 173 -14.60 -0.85 3.42
N ALA A 174 -14.88 -2.12 3.75
CA ALA A 174 -14.30 -3.26 3.06
C ALA A 174 -14.61 -3.25 1.55
N VAL A 175 -15.84 -2.93 1.16
CA VAL A 175 -16.23 -2.81 -0.27
C VAL A 175 -15.43 -1.69 -0.96
N LEU A 176 -15.31 -0.52 -0.32
CA LEU A 176 -14.57 0.62 -0.88
C LEU A 176 -13.06 0.31 -0.99
N LEU A 177 -12.49 -0.33 0.03
CA LEU A 177 -11.10 -0.76 0.04
C LEU A 177 -10.85 -1.89 -0.97
N ALA A 178 -11.82 -2.80 -1.14
CA ALA A 178 -11.76 -3.82 -2.18
C ALA A 178 -11.74 -3.20 -3.58
N ALA A 179 -12.56 -2.18 -3.84
CA ALA A 179 -12.52 -1.44 -5.10
C ALA A 179 -11.14 -0.80 -5.34
N ALA A 180 -10.53 -0.21 -4.30
CA ALA A 180 -9.18 0.34 -4.39
C ALA A 180 -8.12 -0.74 -4.68
N ALA A 181 -8.19 -1.90 -4.03
CA ALA A 181 -7.28 -3.03 -4.28
C ALA A 181 -7.45 -3.61 -5.69
N LEU A 182 -8.68 -3.76 -6.18
CA LEU A 182 -8.97 -4.22 -7.54
C LEU A 182 -8.48 -3.21 -8.58
N LEU A 183 -8.63 -1.91 -8.31
CA LEU A 183 -8.06 -0.84 -9.15
C LEU A 183 -6.53 -0.97 -9.20
N ALA A 184 -5.87 -1.12 -8.05
CA ALA A 184 -4.41 -1.32 -7.99
C ALA A 184 -3.98 -2.55 -8.79
N ALA A 185 -4.63 -3.70 -8.60
CA ALA A 185 -4.35 -4.93 -9.32
C ALA A 185 -4.54 -4.78 -10.84
N GLY A 186 -5.62 -4.11 -11.26
CA GLY A 186 -5.90 -3.83 -12.67
C GLY A 186 -4.87 -2.90 -13.32
N LEU A 187 -4.42 -1.87 -12.60
CA LEU A 187 -3.38 -0.95 -13.07
C LEU A 187 -2.01 -1.64 -13.17
N LEU A 188 -1.66 -2.48 -12.18
CA LEU A 188 -0.42 -3.27 -12.19
C LEU A 188 -0.40 -4.29 -13.34
N THR A 189 -1.54 -4.91 -13.67
CA THR A 189 -1.65 -5.83 -14.82
C THR A 189 -1.32 -5.13 -16.15
N ARG A 190 -1.60 -3.81 -16.23
CA ARG A 190 -1.36 -2.98 -17.42
C ARG A 190 -0.03 -2.25 -17.39
N LEU A 191 0.78 -2.45 -16.37
CA LEU A 191 2.05 -1.76 -16.18
C LEU A 191 3.06 -2.15 -17.27
N ARG A 192 3.13 -3.45 -17.59
CA ARG A 192 4.01 -4.04 -18.61
C ARG A 192 3.21 -4.91 -19.56
N ARG A 193 3.15 -4.56 -20.84
CA ARG A 193 2.40 -5.34 -21.84
C ARG A 193 2.89 -6.78 -21.97
N ARG A 194 4.21 -7.00 -21.83
CA ARG A 194 4.84 -8.32 -21.99
C ARG A 194 4.80 -9.16 -20.70
N ARG A 195 4.46 -8.57 -19.54
CA ARG A 195 4.51 -9.23 -18.23
C ARG A 195 3.27 -8.95 -17.36
N PRO A 196 2.05 -9.17 -17.85
CA PRO A 196 0.82 -8.85 -17.12
C PRO A 196 0.65 -9.69 -15.84
N TRP A 197 1.28 -10.87 -15.78
CA TRP A 197 1.23 -11.78 -14.63
C TRP A 197 2.03 -11.30 -13.43
N ASP A 198 2.92 -10.33 -13.57
CA ASP A 198 3.64 -9.76 -12.42
C ASP A 198 2.66 -9.19 -11.38
N ALA A 199 1.50 -8.70 -11.81
CA ALA A 199 0.43 -8.21 -10.92
C ALA A 199 -0.17 -9.30 -10.00
N ALA A 200 0.00 -10.59 -10.33
CA ALA A 200 -0.43 -11.68 -9.46
C ALA A 200 0.35 -11.69 -8.13
N ALA A 201 1.59 -11.19 -8.11
CA ALA A 201 2.36 -11.03 -6.88
C ALA A 201 1.76 -10.00 -5.91
N PHE A 202 1.00 -9.01 -6.42
CA PHE A 202 0.17 -8.13 -5.60
C PHE A 202 -1.14 -8.81 -5.17
N ALA A 203 -1.84 -9.40 -6.14
CA ALA A 203 -3.18 -9.96 -5.94
C ALA A 203 -3.20 -11.18 -4.99
N ALA A 204 -2.17 -12.03 -5.07
CA ALA A 204 -1.98 -13.20 -4.20
C ALA A 204 -1.09 -12.91 -2.98
N ALA A 205 -0.79 -11.64 -2.70
CA ALA A 205 0.06 -11.28 -1.58
C ALA A 205 -0.56 -11.70 -0.24
N PRO A 206 0.13 -12.49 0.58
CA PRO A 206 -0.37 -12.85 1.92
C PRO A 206 -0.69 -11.61 2.77
N MET A 207 0.08 -10.52 2.61
CA MET A 207 -0.20 -9.26 3.29
C MET A 207 -1.54 -8.66 2.89
N LEU A 208 -2.00 -8.84 1.64
CA LEU A 208 -3.32 -8.38 1.22
C LEU A 208 -4.42 -9.10 2.00
N VAL A 209 -4.28 -10.41 2.21
CA VAL A 209 -5.22 -11.21 3.03
C VAL A 209 -5.23 -10.72 4.48
N LEU A 210 -4.07 -10.57 5.10
CA LEU A 210 -3.96 -10.36 6.54
C LEU A 210 -4.26 -8.93 6.97
N PHE A 211 -3.90 -7.93 6.13
CA PHE A 211 -4.08 -6.51 6.44
C PHE A 211 -5.39 -5.93 5.91
N PHE A 212 -6.12 -6.67 5.08
CA PHE A 212 -7.46 -6.29 4.65
C PHE A 212 -8.52 -6.68 5.70
N PRO A 213 -9.46 -5.84 6.06
CA PRO A 213 -9.56 -4.37 5.96
C PRO A 213 -9.15 -3.69 7.30
N ILE A 214 -7.90 -3.88 7.76
CA ILE A 214 -7.47 -3.32 9.07
C ILE A 214 -7.54 -1.80 9.04
N THR A 215 -6.91 -1.17 8.02
CA THR A 215 -6.79 0.28 7.84
C THR A 215 -7.14 0.68 6.40
N TRP A 216 -7.07 2.00 6.11
CA TRP A 216 -7.36 2.56 4.78
C TRP A 216 -6.14 2.61 3.84
N ASP A 217 -5.03 1.94 4.15
CA ASP A 217 -3.77 2.03 3.39
C ASP A 217 -3.88 1.55 1.93
N LEU A 218 -4.90 0.74 1.61
CA LEU A 218 -5.19 0.35 0.23
C LEU A 218 -5.56 1.53 -0.68
N LEU A 219 -6.05 2.65 -0.13
CA LEU A 219 -6.25 3.89 -0.91
C LEU A 219 -4.91 4.44 -1.39
N ALA A 220 -3.91 4.47 -0.50
CA ALA A 220 -2.56 4.88 -0.85
C ALA A 220 -1.88 3.88 -1.81
N ALA A 221 -2.08 2.58 -1.60
CA ALA A 221 -1.57 1.54 -2.51
C ALA A 221 -2.15 1.67 -3.93
N ALA A 222 -3.44 1.97 -4.06
CA ALA A 222 -4.09 2.23 -5.35
C ALA A 222 -3.52 3.48 -6.03
N ALA A 223 -3.27 4.54 -5.27
CA ALA A 223 -2.63 5.75 -5.78
C ALA A 223 -1.20 5.49 -6.25
N VAL A 224 -0.40 4.70 -5.51
CA VAL A 224 0.95 4.28 -5.93
C VAL A 224 0.89 3.47 -7.23
N ALA A 225 -0.04 2.51 -7.35
CA ALA A 225 -0.25 1.75 -8.59
C ALA A 225 -0.65 2.68 -9.75
N GLY A 226 -1.49 3.69 -9.47
CA GLY A 226 -1.87 4.74 -10.42
C GLY A 226 -0.68 5.58 -10.87
N ALA A 227 0.19 5.97 -9.95
CA ALA A 227 1.41 6.71 -10.25
C ALA A 227 2.37 5.89 -11.12
N LEU A 228 2.58 4.61 -10.81
CA LEU A 228 3.37 3.68 -11.61
C LEU A 228 2.80 3.53 -13.03
N TRP A 229 1.50 3.30 -13.14
CA TRP A 229 0.83 3.16 -14.43
C TRP A 229 0.93 4.43 -15.26
N ALA A 230 0.64 5.60 -14.68
CA ALA A 230 0.72 6.88 -15.37
C ALA A 230 2.15 7.23 -15.80
N TRP A 231 3.14 6.88 -14.96
CA TRP A 231 4.57 7.03 -15.27
C TRP A 231 4.96 6.23 -16.50
N THR A 232 4.63 4.94 -16.56
CA THR A 232 4.95 4.07 -17.70
C THR A 232 4.24 4.46 -19.01
N HIS A 233 3.13 5.21 -18.91
CA HIS A 233 2.39 5.74 -20.05
C HIS A 233 2.73 7.19 -20.40
N HIS A 234 3.83 7.74 -19.86
CA HIS A 234 4.30 9.13 -20.12
C HIS A 234 3.24 10.20 -19.83
N ARG A 235 2.46 10.05 -18.76
CA ARG A 235 1.40 10.97 -18.36
C ARG A 235 1.79 11.76 -17.11
N PRO A 236 2.63 12.82 -17.20
CA PRO A 236 3.14 13.52 -16.03
C PRO A 236 2.03 14.12 -15.16
N ALA A 237 0.96 14.66 -15.76
CA ALA A 237 -0.18 15.18 -15.02
C ALA A 237 -0.91 14.09 -14.22
N ALA A 238 -1.14 12.91 -14.82
CA ALA A 238 -1.78 11.77 -14.14
C ALA A 238 -0.86 11.19 -13.04
N THR A 239 0.47 11.16 -13.27
CA THR A 239 1.44 10.76 -12.25
C THR A 239 1.38 11.73 -11.05
N GLY A 240 1.39 13.05 -11.32
CA GLY A 240 1.24 14.07 -10.29
C GLY A 240 -0.07 13.95 -9.52
N LEU A 241 -1.21 13.76 -10.23
CA LEU A 241 -2.52 13.55 -9.62
C LEU A 241 -2.52 12.34 -8.67
N ALA A 242 -1.99 11.20 -9.13
CA ALA A 242 -1.94 9.99 -8.32
C ALA A 242 -1.05 10.17 -7.08
N ILE A 243 0.11 10.83 -7.21
CA ILE A 243 0.99 11.13 -6.07
C ILE A 243 0.30 12.08 -5.08
N GLY A 244 -0.37 13.15 -5.55
CA GLY A 244 -1.04 14.10 -4.69
C GLY A 244 -2.25 13.51 -3.95
N VAL A 245 -3.07 12.70 -4.64
CA VAL A 245 -4.17 11.95 -4.02
C VAL A 245 -3.62 10.94 -3.02
N GLY A 246 -2.58 10.19 -3.38
CA GLY A 246 -1.93 9.25 -2.48
C GLY A 246 -1.31 9.90 -1.25
N ALA A 247 -0.72 11.09 -1.39
CA ALA A 247 -0.18 11.88 -0.29
C ALA A 247 -1.27 12.36 0.69
N ALA A 248 -2.51 12.51 0.23
CA ALA A 248 -3.66 12.78 1.09
C ALA A 248 -4.13 11.56 1.89
N ALA A 249 -3.74 10.34 1.45
CA ALA A 249 -4.01 9.09 2.17
C ALA A 249 -2.84 8.68 3.08
N SER A 250 -1.61 8.90 2.63
CA SER A 250 -0.40 8.54 3.37
C SER A 250 0.77 9.45 2.97
N PRO A 251 1.48 10.08 3.94
CA PRO A 251 2.59 11.01 3.64
C PRO A 251 3.75 10.31 2.92
N PHE A 252 3.89 8.99 3.06
CA PHE A 252 4.94 8.24 2.37
C PHE A 252 4.81 8.32 0.84
N VAL A 253 3.59 8.47 0.30
CA VAL A 253 3.39 8.59 -1.15
C VAL A 253 3.96 9.90 -1.70
N ALA A 254 3.97 10.99 -0.91
CA ALA A 254 4.59 12.25 -1.32
C ALA A 254 6.08 12.11 -1.64
N LEU A 255 6.76 11.17 -0.99
CA LEU A 255 8.18 10.89 -1.23
C LEU A 255 8.45 10.48 -2.69
N LEU A 256 7.46 9.94 -3.41
CA LEU A 256 7.60 9.58 -4.82
C LEU A 256 7.83 10.79 -5.74
N LEU A 257 7.57 12.00 -5.27
CA LEU A 257 7.95 13.22 -6.00
C LEU A 257 9.48 13.29 -6.22
N VAL A 258 10.28 12.83 -5.26
CA VAL A 258 11.74 12.88 -5.34
C VAL A 258 12.28 12.12 -6.55
N PRO A 259 12.04 10.79 -6.70
CA PRO A 259 12.50 10.07 -7.88
C PRO A 259 11.82 10.54 -9.17
N ALA A 260 10.52 10.92 -9.14
CA ALA A 260 9.83 11.39 -10.33
C ALA A 260 10.47 12.67 -10.89
N LEU A 261 10.71 13.67 -10.04
CA LEU A 261 11.34 14.91 -10.45
C LEU A 261 12.80 14.70 -10.88
N ALA A 262 13.57 13.90 -10.12
CA ALA A 262 14.95 13.60 -10.44
C ALA A 262 15.10 12.96 -11.84
N LEU A 263 14.24 12.01 -12.17
CA LEU A 263 14.24 11.34 -13.48
C LEU A 263 13.84 12.29 -14.62
N HIS A 264 12.77 13.08 -14.47
CA HIS A 264 12.39 14.08 -15.49
C HIS A 264 13.49 15.11 -15.74
N LEU A 265 14.15 15.62 -14.67
CA LEU A 265 15.25 16.59 -14.79
C LEU A 265 16.48 15.96 -15.45
N ARG A 266 16.83 14.71 -15.09
CA ARG A 266 17.89 13.96 -15.78
C ARG A 266 17.65 13.88 -17.28
N HIS A 267 16.42 13.58 -17.69
CA HIS A 267 16.03 13.45 -19.10
C HIS A 267 15.79 14.80 -19.80
N ARG A 268 16.15 15.92 -19.13
CA ARG A 268 16.00 17.28 -19.66
C ARG A 268 14.54 17.64 -20.04
N ARG A 269 13.58 17.16 -19.25
CA ARG A 269 12.14 17.44 -19.40
C ARG A 269 11.60 18.31 -18.26
N PRO A 270 12.13 19.53 -18.02
CA PRO A 270 11.73 20.36 -16.88
C PRO A 270 10.25 20.77 -16.93
N ARG A 271 9.66 20.92 -18.12
CA ARG A 271 8.23 21.22 -18.27
C ARG A 271 7.36 20.09 -17.73
N GLU A 272 7.68 18.82 -18.02
CA GLU A 272 6.95 17.66 -17.52
C GLU A 272 7.13 17.53 -16.00
N ALA A 273 8.32 17.77 -15.47
CA ALA A 273 8.58 17.86 -14.03
C ALA A 273 7.72 18.94 -13.35
N GLY A 274 7.63 20.13 -13.97
CA GLY A 274 6.81 21.23 -13.47
C GLY A 274 5.31 20.90 -13.49
N ILE A 275 4.79 20.28 -14.56
CA ILE A 275 3.39 19.83 -14.65
C ILE A 275 3.08 18.79 -13.56
N LEU A 276 3.95 17.78 -13.41
CA LEU A 276 3.81 16.73 -12.40
C LEU A 276 3.74 17.34 -11.00
N ALA A 277 4.70 18.20 -10.65
CA ALA A 277 4.75 18.85 -9.34
C ALA A 277 3.53 19.73 -9.09
N ALA A 278 3.14 20.57 -10.05
CA ALA A 278 2.00 21.47 -9.93
C ALA A 278 0.69 20.70 -9.71
N ILE A 279 0.44 19.64 -10.48
CA ILE A 279 -0.77 18.82 -10.34
C ILE A 279 -0.74 18.02 -9.03
N ALA A 280 0.42 17.52 -8.59
CA ALA A 280 0.53 16.84 -7.30
C ALA A 280 0.20 17.78 -6.13
N VAL A 281 0.75 18.98 -6.13
CA VAL A 281 0.45 19.99 -5.11
C VAL A 281 -1.02 20.42 -5.18
N ALA A 282 -1.56 20.68 -6.37
CA ALA A 282 -2.94 21.12 -6.54
C ALA A 282 -3.94 20.04 -6.07
N SER A 283 -3.75 18.79 -6.43
CA SER A 283 -4.63 17.69 -6.02
C SER A 283 -4.54 17.41 -4.52
N TRP A 284 -3.33 17.45 -3.95
CA TRP A 284 -3.14 17.33 -2.50
C TRP A 284 -3.82 18.50 -1.76
N SER A 285 -3.59 19.75 -2.19
CA SER A 285 -4.20 20.94 -1.57
C SER A 285 -5.73 20.92 -1.67
N ALA A 286 -6.29 20.49 -2.80
CA ALA A 286 -7.73 20.35 -2.97
C ALA A 286 -8.35 19.35 -1.98
N LEU A 287 -7.66 18.23 -1.71
CA LEU A 287 -8.11 17.24 -0.72
C LEU A 287 -7.86 17.71 0.73
N MET A 288 -6.86 18.56 0.97
CA MET A 288 -6.63 19.14 2.30
C MET A 288 -7.62 20.27 2.64
N ALA A 289 -8.11 20.98 1.63
CA ALA A 289 -8.91 22.18 1.82
C ALA A 289 -10.15 21.99 2.72
N PRO A 290 -11.01 20.94 2.53
CA PRO A 290 -12.18 20.77 3.39
C PRO A 290 -11.80 20.58 4.86
N ALA A 291 -10.77 19.76 5.15
CA ALA A 291 -10.30 19.54 6.52
C ALA A 291 -9.70 20.81 7.14
N LEU A 292 -8.87 21.53 6.37
CA LEU A 292 -8.17 22.72 6.83
C LEU A 292 -9.14 23.89 7.07
N LEU A 293 -10.14 24.05 6.20
CA LEU A 293 -11.17 25.09 6.31
C LEU A 293 -12.15 24.79 7.45
N SER A 294 -12.41 23.53 7.75
CA SER A 294 -13.27 23.13 8.88
C SER A 294 -12.57 23.34 10.21
N SER A 295 -11.36 22.80 10.39
CA SER A 295 -10.58 22.96 11.62
C SER A 295 -9.10 22.73 11.39
N THR A 296 -8.31 23.81 11.47
CA THR A 296 -6.84 23.72 11.39
C THR A 296 -6.26 22.82 12.50
N GLN A 297 -6.86 22.82 13.68
CA GLN A 297 -6.42 21.99 14.80
C GLN A 297 -6.66 20.50 14.53
N ALA A 298 -7.86 20.12 14.09
CA ALA A 298 -8.18 18.73 13.74
C ALA A 298 -7.31 18.26 12.56
N TRP A 299 -7.11 19.11 11.55
CA TRP A 299 -6.20 18.83 10.43
C TRP A 299 -4.77 18.57 10.90
N ARG A 300 -4.21 19.42 11.79
CA ARG A 300 -2.87 19.18 12.36
C ARG A 300 -2.82 17.88 13.17
N THR A 301 -3.88 17.56 13.90
CA THR A 301 -3.96 16.33 14.68
C THR A 301 -3.93 15.08 13.78
N SER A 302 -4.55 15.11 12.59
CA SER A 302 -4.58 13.99 11.67
C SER A 302 -3.19 13.55 11.15
N TRP A 303 -2.20 14.43 11.25
CA TRP A 303 -0.81 14.12 10.88
C TRP A 303 0.07 13.76 12.08
N ARG A 304 -0.43 13.96 13.32
CA ARG A 304 0.39 13.71 14.53
C ARG A 304 0.85 12.27 14.62
N GLY A 305 0.02 11.30 14.24
CA GLY A 305 0.39 9.87 14.25
C GLY A 305 1.65 9.55 13.44
N PHE A 306 2.00 10.40 12.46
CA PHE A 306 3.20 10.22 11.64
C PHE A 306 4.46 10.89 12.22
N PHE A 307 4.29 11.84 13.15
CA PHE A 307 5.42 12.67 13.63
C PHE A 307 5.59 12.67 15.15
N HIS A 308 4.63 12.13 15.91
CA HIS A 308 4.63 12.21 17.37
C HIS A 308 4.60 10.82 18.01
N GLY A 309 5.74 10.44 18.56
CA GLY A 309 5.88 9.20 19.31
C GLY A 309 6.29 7.99 18.46
N ALA A 310 6.92 7.03 19.12
CA ALA A 310 7.30 5.77 18.49
C ALA A 310 6.07 4.84 18.39
N ASP A 311 5.62 4.55 17.18
CA ASP A 311 4.59 3.56 16.91
C ASP A 311 5.08 2.14 17.23
N VAL A 312 4.14 1.23 17.46
CA VAL A 312 4.39 -0.15 17.86
C VAL A 312 5.25 -0.96 16.90
N GLY A 313 5.30 -0.58 15.62
CA GLY A 313 6.15 -1.23 14.60
C GLY A 313 7.46 -0.46 14.30
N SER A 314 7.77 0.62 15.01
CA SER A 314 8.89 1.49 14.65
C SER A 314 10.24 1.00 15.19
N SER A 315 11.31 1.28 14.45
CA SER A 315 12.68 1.08 14.91
C SER A 315 12.99 1.88 16.19
N TRP A 316 12.30 3.01 16.40
CA TRP A 316 12.44 3.85 17.58
C TRP A 316 11.93 3.16 18.84
N LEU A 317 10.81 2.41 18.74
CA LEU A 317 10.33 1.60 19.87
C LEU A 317 11.34 0.48 20.19
N LEU A 318 11.89 -0.19 19.17
CA LEU A 318 12.93 -1.20 19.40
C LEU A 318 14.13 -0.61 20.16
N VAL A 319 14.64 0.53 19.69
CA VAL A 319 15.76 1.22 20.36
C VAL A 319 15.40 1.59 21.79
N SER A 320 14.22 2.15 22.03
CA SER A 320 13.82 2.56 23.39
C SER A 320 13.71 1.38 24.34
N GLN A 321 13.20 0.24 23.88
CA GLN A 321 13.05 -0.96 24.73
C GLN A 321 14.37 -1.71 24.95
N VAL A 322 15.24 -1.79 23.93
CA VAL A 322 16.52 -2.53 24.04
C VAL A 322 17.56 -1.73 24.78
N VAL A 323 17.65 -0.42 24.51
CA VAL A 323 18.69 0.47 25.09
C VAL A 323 18.20 1.12 26.39
N GLY A 324 16.88 1.11 26.66
CA GLY A 324 16.30 1.81 27.81
C GLY A 324 16.30 3.33 27.65
N TRP A 325 16.51 3.84 26.43
CA TRP A 325 16.51 5.26 26.10
C TRP A 325 15.25 5.65 25.36
N SER A 326 14.47 6.55 25.92
CA SER A 326 13.26 7.09 25.29
C SER A 326 13.58 8.45 24.64
N PRO A 327 13.85 8.48 23.32
CA PRO A 327 14.16 9.72 22.62
C PRO A 327 12.95 10.68 22.64
N SER A 328 13.22 11.96 22.78
CA SER A 328 12.18 12.98 22.67
C SER A 328 11.61 13.03 21.24
N THR A 329 10.38 13.51 21.10
CA THR A 329 9.72 13.70 19.78
C THR A 329 10.58 14.55 18.84
N THR A 330 11.25 15.58 19.39
CA THR A 330 12.17 16.44 18.63
C THR A 330 13.35 15.64 18.07
N VAL A 331 13.98 14.79 18.88
CA VAL A 331 15.09 13.94 18.43
C VAL A 331 14.63 12.99 17.33
N MET A 332 13.50 12.30 17.53
CA MET A 332 12.92 11.41 16.52
C MET A 332 12.65 12.15 15.21
N THR A 333 12.03 13.33 15.27
CA THR A 333 11.71 14.12 14.09
C THR A 333 12.97 14.59 13.35
N VAL A 334 13.95 15.13 14.08
CA VAL A 334 15.20 15.64 13.46
C VAL A 334 16.00 14.52 12.82
N VAL A 335 16.17 13.39 13.52
CA VAL A 335 16.93 12.25 13.00
C VAL A 335 16.22 11.62 11.81
N THR A 336 14.89 11.47 11.87
CA THR A 336 14.09 10.97 10.74
C THR A 336 14.20 11.90 9.53
N ALA A 337 14.06 13.21 9.73
CA ALA A 337 14.15 14.20 8.66
C ALA A 337 15.55 14.22 8.03
N ALA A 338 16.61 14.18 8.85
CA ALA A 338 17.99 14.10 8.38
C ALA A 338 18.25 12.81 7.59
N GLY A 339 17.81 11.66 8.14
CA GLY A 339 17.95 10.37 7.48
C GLY A 339 17.20 10.32 6.15
N LEU A 340 15.94 10.80 6.09
CA LEU A 340 15.17 10.88 4.85
C LEU A 340 15.80 11.84 3.83
N SER A 341 16.38 12.94 4.29
CA SER A 341 17.10 13.87 3.41
C SER A 341 18.34 13.21 2.79
N LEU A 342 19.11 12.45 3.57
CA LEU A 342 20.26 11.70 3.08
C LEU A 342 19.85 10.61 2.08
N VAL A 343 18.81 9.85 2.39
CA VAL A 343 18.28 8.83 1.46
C VAL A 343 17.71 9.48 0.21
N GLY A 344 16.99 10.61 0.33
CA GLY A 344 16.49 11.39 -0.80
C GLY A 344 17.63 11.87 -1.70
N ALA A 345 18.71 12.41 -1.11
CA ALA A 345 19.91 12.80 -1.86
C ALA A 345 20.57 11.61 -2.56
N ALA A 346 20.64 10.44 -1.89
CA ALA A 346 21.14 9.21 -2.49
C ALA A 346 20.25 8.75 -3.66
N VAL A 347 18.92 8.84 -3.54
CA VAL A 347 17.97 8.53 -4.63
C VAL A 347 18.16 9.46 -5.80
N VAL A 348 18.32 10.77 -5.57
CA VAL A 348 18.63 11.74 -6.64
C VAL A 348 19.97 11.38 -7.29
N TRP A 349 21.01 11.11 -6.51
CA TRP A 349 22.31 10.71 -7.03
C TRP A 349 22.24 9.43 -7.88
N LEU A 350 21.52 8.40 -7.40
CA LEU A 350 21.28 7.15 -8.13
C LEU A 350 20.50 7.41 -9.43
N ALA A 351 19.46 8.24 -9.37
CA ALA A 351 18.70 8.63 -10.55
C ALA A 351 19.59 9.25 -11.64
N TRP A 352 20.64 10.00 -11.29
CA TRP A 352 21.57 10.62 -12.25
C TRP A 352 22.70 9.71 -12.70
N ARG A 353 23.15 8.78 -11.86
CA ARG A 353 24.33 7.94 -12.12
C ARG A 353 24.00 6.56 -12.68
N THR A 354 22.79 6.07 -12.46
CA THR A 354 22.40 4.70 -12.80
C THR A 354 21.15 4.70 -13.69
N ARG A 355 20.77 3.51 -14.17
CA ARG A 355 19.52 3.30 -14.93
C ARG A 355 18.42 2.72 -14.07
N TRP A 356 18.34 3.11 -12.80
CA TRP A 356 17.29 2.64 -11.92
C TRP A 356 15.95 3.23 -12.31
N SER A 357 14.93 2.37 -12.33
CA SER A 357 13.57 2.75 -12.68
C SER A 357 12.90 3.58 -11.56
N PHE A 358 11.84 4.29 -11.90
CA PHE A 358 10.98 5.00 -10.96
C PHE A 358 10.51 4.07 -9.81
N ALA A 359 10.08 2.83 -10.15
CA ALA A 359 9.67 1.83 -9.17
C ALA A 359 10.81 1.45 -8.20
N SER A 360 12.04 1.22 -8.71
CA SER A 360 13.19 0.85 -7.90
C SER A 360 13.61 1.96 -6.94
N LEU A 361 13.67 3.21 -7.44
CA LEU A 361 13.99 4.38 -6.63
C LEU A 361 12.90 4.66 -5.58
N GLY A 362 11.63 4.52 -5.96
CA GLY A 362 10.49 4.64 -5.05
C GLY A 362 10.51 3.58 -3.95
N THR A 363 10.81 2.33 -4.30
CA THR A 363 10.94 1.23 -3.33
C THR A 363 12.04 1.52 -2.31
N LEU A 364 13.23 1.94 -2.78
CA LEU A 364 14.35 2.32 -1.91
C LEU A 364 13.92 3.42 -0.92
N LEU A 365 13.29 4.49 -1.43
CA LEU A 365 12.94 5.65 -0.61
C LEU A 365 11.87 5.32 0.41
N ILE A 366 10.76 4.66 0.01
CA ILE A 366 9.66 4.33 0.94
C ILE A 366 10.09 3.25 1.93
N ALA A 367 10.82 2.20 1.52
CA ALA A 367 11.32 1.20 2.46
C ALA A 367 12.24 1.82 3.53
N SER A 368 13.13 2.73 3.11
CA SER A 368 13.98 3.48 4.05
C SER A 368 13.16 4.40 4.95
N ALA A 369 12.10 5.03 4.43
CA ALA A 369 11.20 5.85 5.23
C ALA A 369 10.47 5.03 6.30
N LEU A 370 10.02 3.82 5.98
CA LEU A 370 9.39 2.92 6.96
C LEU A 370 10.35 2.44 8.04
N ILE A 371 11.66 2.34 7.74
CA ILE A 371 12.68 2.02 8.74
C ILE A 371 12.95 3.22 9.65
N LEU A 372 13.04 4.42 9.08
CA LEU A 372 13.47 5.63 9.81
C LEU A 372 12.32 6.33 10.55
N SER A 373 11.08 6.18 10.05
CA SER A 373 9.92 6.88 10.60
C SER A 373 9.54 6.39 11.99
N PRO A 374 9.15 7.29 12.90
CA PRO A 374 8.49 6.90 14.14
C PRO A 374 7.11 6.25 13.89
N ALA A 375 6.41 6.63 12.82
CA ALA A 375 5.18 5.97 12.38
C ALA A 375 5.53 4.79 11.47
N SER A 376 5.31 3.59 11.93
CA SER A 376 5.64 2.38 11.16
C SER A 376 4.67 1.24 11.45
N ALA A 377 3.37 1.47 11.23
CA ALA A 377 2.38 0.41 11.32
C ALA A 377 2.64 -0.69 10.27
N PRO A 378 2.35 -1.97 10.59
CA PRO A 378 2.54 -3.08 9.63
C PRO A 378 1.77 -2.88 8.32
N SER A 379 0.60 -2.28 8.37
CA SER A 379 -0.27 -2.02 7.22
C SER A 379 0.35 -1.08 6.16
N TYR A 380 1.34 -0.24 6.55
CA TYR A 380 2.07 0.59 5.58
C TYR A 380 2.88 -0.22 4.56
N ALA A 381 3.13 -1.51 4.84
CA ALA A 381 3.69 -2.42 3.86
C ALA A 381 2.80 -2.55 2.60
N LEU A 382 1.46 -2.34 2.72
CA LEU A 382 0.56 -2.30 1.57
C LEU A 382 0.85 -1.12 0.63
N VAL A 383 1.31 0.02 1.15
CA VAL A 383 1.71 1.19 0.34
C VAL A 383 2.97 0.87 -0.47
N LEU A 384 3.89 0.10 0.11
CA LEU A 384 5.14 -0.32 -0.53
C LEU A 384 4.94 -1.46 -1.55
N LEU A 385 3.91 -2.29 -1.38
CA LEU A 385 3.69 -3.51 -2.16
C LEU A 385 3.60 -3.28 -3.68
N PRO A 386 2.86 -2.30 -4.23
CA PRO A 386 2.85 -2.04 -5.67
C PRO A 386 4.23 -1.70 -6.24
N LEU A 387 5.02 -0.91 -5.50
CA LEU A 387 6.40 -0.57 -5.90
C LEU A 387 7.31 -1.80 -5.87
N ALA A 388 7.23 -2.60 -4.81
CA ALA A 388 8.02 -3.82 -4.66
C ALA A 388 7.76 -4.81 -5.80
N VAL A 389 6.48 -5.03 -6.15
CA VAL A 389 6.06 -5.88 -7.28
C VAL A 389 6.59 -5.34 -8.61
N ALA A 390 6.59 -4.01 -8.79
CA ALA A 390 7.13 -3.40 -10.00
C ALA A 390 8.67 -3.42 -10.06
N ALA A 391 9.36 -3.34 -8.92
CA ALA A 391 10.82 -3.26 -8.84
C ALA A 391 11.51 -4.62 -8.77
N VAL A 392 10.90 -5.61 -8.09
CA VAL A 392 11.49 -6.92 -7.82
C VAL A 392 10.75 -8.01 -8.59
N ARG A 393 11.45 -8.72 -9.47
CA ARG A 393 10.86 -9.72 -10.36
C ARG A 393 10.73 -11.10 -9.75
N SER A 394 11.50 -11.36 -8.69
CA SER A 394 11.52 -12.66 -8.02
C SER A 394 10.47 -12.74 -6.94
N TRP A 395 9.57 -13.71 -7.06
CA TRP A 395 8.55 -13.99 -6.07
C TRP A 395 9.15 -14.42 -4.73
N SER A 396 10.25 -15.16 -4.76
CA SER A 396 10.94 -15.58 -3.54
C SER A 396 11.39 -14.40 -2.70
N HIS A 397 11.96 -13.37 -3.32
CA HIS A 397 12.38 -12.16 -2.59
C HIS A 397 11.19 -11.40 -2.01
N LEU A 398 10.09 -11.31 -2.76
CA LEU A 398 8.85 -10.67 -2.28
C LEU A 398 8.23 -11.45 -1.13
N LEU A 399 8.19 -12.78 -1.20
CA LEU A 399 7.62 -13.63 -0.15
C LEU A 399 8.48 -13.63 1.13
N ILE A 400 9.81 -13.56 1.02
CA ILE A 400 10.69 -13.42 2.19
C ILE A 400 10.38 -12.12 2.93
N TRP A 401 10.30 -10.99 2.22
CA TRP A 401 9.92 -9.71 2.83
C TRP A 401 8.53 -9.78 3.47
N GLN A 402 7.52 -10.29 2.73
CA GLN A 402 6.17 -10.43 3.25
C GLN A 402 6.12 -11.36 4.47
N GLY A 403 6.89 -12.44 4.46
CA GLY A 403 7.01 -13.34 5.61
C GLY A 403 7.50 -12.64 6.88
N CYS A 404 8.49 -11.75 6.75
CA CYS A 404 8.98 -10.93 7.85
C CYS A 404 7.88 -9.97 8.39
N GLU A 405 7.11 -9.34 7.51
CA GLU A 405 5.99 -8.46 7.90
C GLU A 405 4.87 -9.25 8.59
N ILE A 406 4.56 -10.46 8.12
CA ILE A 406 3.53 -11.34 8.70
C ILE A 406 3.93 -11.79 10.10
N VAL A 407 5.18 -12.25 10.28
CA VAL A 407 5.66 -12.64 11.60
C VAL A 407 5.64 -11.46 12.57
N HIS A 408 6.07 -10.28 12.11
CA HIS A 408 5.98 -9.06 12.92
C HIS A 408 4.52 -8.76 13.30
N TRP A 409 3.58 -8.78 12.36
CA TRP A 409 2.16 -8.52 12.61
C TRP A 409 1.54 -9.53 13.60
N ALA A 410 1.85 -10.82 13.47
CA ALA A 410 1.35 -11.84 14.38
C ALA A 410 1.87 -11.61 15.81
N LEU A 411 3.18 -11.38 15.97
CA LEU A 411 3.77 -11.09 17.27
C LEU A 411 3.34 -9.74 17.84
N LEU A 412 3.04 -8.75 16.99
CA LEU A 412 2.39 -7.50 17.40
C LEU A 412 1.03 -7.77 18.05
N GLY A 413 0.22 -8.65 17.46
CA GLY A 413 -1.06 -9.05 18.06
C GLY A 413 -0.89 -9.60 19.47
N PHE A 414 0.05 -10.52 19.68
CA PHE A 414 0.36 -11.06 21.02
C PHE A 414 0.94 -9.99 21.96
N TYR A 415 1.73 -9.04 21.46
CA TYR A 415 2.21 -7.92 22.25
C TYR A 415 1.08 -6.99 22.69
N LEU A 416 0.21 -6.57 21.78
CA LEU A 416 -0.97 -5.74 22.11
C LEU A 416 -2.01 -6.49 22.97
N GLY A 417 -2.08 -7.80 22.82
CA GLY A 417 -2.90 -8.68 23.64
C GLY A 417 -2.37 -8.91 25.06
N GLY A 418 -1.19 -8.35 25.39
CA GLY A 418 -0.58 -8.46 26.72
C GLY A 418 0.25 -9.72 26.93
N ALA A 419 0.24 -10.70 26.03
CA ALA A 419 0.96 -11.95 26.17
C ALA A 419 2.51 -11.77 26.08
N LEU A 420 2.97 -10.77 25.35
CA LEU A 420 4.39 -10.41 25.17
C LEU A 420 4.72 -9.04 25.76
N ALA A 421 3.78 -8.38 26.42
CA ALA A 421 4.00 -7.07 27.02
C ALA A 421 4.50 -7.24 28.48
N PRO A 422 5.43 -6.38 28.95
CA PRO A 422 5.92 -6.45 30.35
C PRO A 422 4.80 -6.38 31.39
N ALA A 423 3.77 -5.58 31.16
CA ALA A 423 2.60 -5.46 32.05
C ALA A 423 1.74 -6.73 32.10
N GLY A 424 1.80 -7.58 31.07
CA GLY A 424 1.10 -8.88 31.02
C GLY A 424 1.96 -10.06 31.53
N GLY A 425 3.16 -9.79 32.07
CA GLY A 425 4.09 -10.81 32.56
C GLY A 425 4.88 -11.53 31.46
N GLY A 426 4.70 -11.16 30.18
CA GLY A 426 5.47 -11.69 29.07
C GLY A 426 6.78 -10.93 28.84
N GLU A 427 7.81 -11.61 28.30
CA GLU A 427 9.06 -10.97 27.93
C GLU A 427 8.90 -10.22 26.58
N ALA A 428 9.13 -8.92 26.57
CA ALA A 428 9.14 -8.10 25.35
C ALA A 428 10.21 -8.54 24.33
N ARG A 429 11.19 -9.38 24.72
CA ARG A 429 12.28 -9.86 23.84
C ARG A 429 11.79 -10.57 22.59
N ALA A 430 10.73 -11.36 22.66
CA ALA A 430 10.14 -11.99 21.47
C ALA A 430 9.60 -10.95 20.49
N TYR A 431 9.04 -9.86 20.99
CA TYR A 431 8.59 -8.76 20.15
C TYR A 431 9.76 -7.95 19.56
N TRP A 432 10.88 -7.82 20.28
CA TRP A 432 12.09 -7.19 19.73
C TRP A 432 12.61 -7.94 18.50
N TRP A 433 12.62 -9.28 18.57
CA TRP A 433 12.97 -10.11 17.42
C TRP A 433 12.02 -9.91 16.23
N ALA A 434 10.73 -9.75 16.48
CA ALA A 434 9.76 -9.46 15.43
C ALA A 434 10.03 -8.11 14.75
N MET A 435 10.32 -7.07 15.52
CA MET A 435 10.70 -5.76 14.99
C MET A 435 12.03 -5.83 14.20
N ALA A 436 13.02 -6.54 14.72
CA ALA A 436 14.30 -6.76 14.02
C ALA A 436 14.09 -7.52 12.70
N MET A 437 13.23 -8.55 12.67
CA MET A 437 12.88 -9.28 11.46
C MET A 437 12.19 -8.37 10.43
N ARG A 438 11.28 -7.51 10.85
CA ARG A 438 10.63 -6.53 9.97
C ARG A 438 11.64 -5.60 9.31
N ILE A 439 12.54 -5.01 10.13
CA ILE A 439 13.61 -4.15 9.62
C ILE A 439 14.51 -4.95 8.66
N GLY A 440 14.87 -6.18 9.02
CA GLY A 440 15.64 -7.09 8.16
C GLY A 440 14.93 -7.39 6.84
N GLY A 441 13.60 -7.59 6.86
CA GLY A 441 12.76 -7.77 5.68
C GLY A 441 12.76 -6.56 4.76
N LEU A 442 12.65 -5.33 5.31
CA LEU A 442 12.74 -4.10 4.55
C LEU A 442 14.13 -3.89 3.93
N VAL A 443 15.20 -4.16 4.69
CA VAL A 443 16.58 -4.15 4.18
C VAL A 443 16.76 -5.20 3.08
N TRP A 444 16.24 -6.41 3.28
CA TRP A 444 16.25 -7.46 2.25
C TRP A 444 15.58 -6.98 0.95
N LEU A 445 14.41 -6.34 1.06
CA LEU A 445 13.71 -5.79 -0.10
C LEU A 445 14.55 -4.73 -0.83
N VAL A 446 15.23 -3.84 -0.10
CA VAL A 446 16.16 -2.85 -0.68
C VAL A 446 17.32 -3.55 -1.42
N VAL A 447 17.92 -4.58 -0.82
CA VAL A 447 19.00 -5.36 -1.44
C VAL A 447 18.49 -6.11 -2.69
N ALA A 448 17.31 -6.72 -2.61
CA ALA A 448 16.66 -7.37 -3.76
C ALA A 448 16.38 -6.38 -4.88
N THR A 449 15.84 -5.20 -4.57
CA THR A 449 15.61 -4.12 -5.54
C THR A 449 16.90 -3.72 -6.24
N ARG A 450 18.01 -3.56 -5.48
CA ARG A 450 19.33 -3.23 -6.05
C ARG A 450 19.80 -4.29 -7.04
N ARG A 451 19.61 -5.58 -6.75
CA ARG A 451 20.04 -6.68 -7.64
C ARG A 451 19.26 -6.70 -8.96
N HIS A 452 18.00 -6.25 -8.96
CA HIS A 452 17.14 -6.24 -10.13
C HIS A 452 17.15 -4.91 -10.90
N ALA A 453 17.62 -3.82 -10.29
CA ALA A 453 17.54 -2.47 -10.85
C ALA A 453 18.45 -2.23 -12.07
N GLY A 454 19.48 -3.07 -12.31
CA GLY A 454 20.46 -2.93 -13.43
C GLY A 454 20.22 -3.88 -14.59
N GLY A 455 19.16 -4.68 -14.59
CA GLY A 455 18.89 -5.65 -15.65
C GLY A 455 18.41 -4.99 -16.96
N PRO A 456 18.61 -5.66 -18.13
CA PRO A 456 18.24 -5.11 -19.45
C PRO A 456 16.76 -4.76 -19.59
N ASP A 457 15.88 -5.43 -18.84
CA ASP A 457 14.44 -5.16 -18.86
C ASP A 457 14.01 -4.08 -17.85
N SER A 458 14.91 -3.43 -17.12
CA SER A 458 14.58 -2.25 -16.32
C SER A 458 14.16 -1.07 -17.20
N ALA A 459 14.59 -1.04 -18.45
CA ALA A 459 14.18 -0.10 -19.48
C ALA A 459 12.69 -0.19 -19.85
N ASP A 460 12.05 -1.36 -19.71
CA ASP A 460 10.60 -1.54 -19.99
C ASP A 460 9.68 -0.81 -19.00
N VAL A 461 10.21 -0.38 -17.85
CA VAL A 461 9.45 0.41 -16.83
C VAL A 461 9.81 1.90 -16.89
N ASP A 462 10.87 2.25 -17.64
CA ASP A 462 11.29 3.62 -17.90
C ASP A 462 11.28 3.89 -19.42
N PRO A 463 10.10 4.16 -19.99
CA PRO A 463 9.94 4.36 -21.43
C PRO A 463 10.68 5.61 -21.96
N VAL A 464 11.25 6.41 -21.06
CA VAL A 464 12.03 7.61 -21.41
C VAL A 464 13.32 7.25 -22.16
N GLU A 465 13.89 6.06 -21.96
CA GLU A 465 15.07 5.59 -22.72
C GLU A 465 14.70 4.88 -24.04
N GLY A 466 13.48 4.36 -24.19
CA GLY A 466 13.00 3.66 -25.40
C GLY A 466 12.49 4.56 -26.52
N GLY A 467 12.49 5.87 -26.35
CA GLY A 467 11.88 6.84 -27.28
C GLY A 467 12.70 7.21 -28.52
N ARG A 468 13.66 6.39 -28.96
CA ARG A 468 14.17 6.39 -30.36
C ARG A 468 13.81 5.05 -30.96
N GLY A 469 12.51 4.93 -31.28
CA GLY A 469 11.89 3.72 -31.72
C GLY A 469 12.37 3.27 -33.08
N GLU A 470 12.74 2.03 -33.21
CA GLU A 470 12.42 1.27 -34.39
C GLU A 470 10.89 1.09 -34.45
N PRO A 471 10.25 1.27 -35.60
CA PRO A 471 8.83 0.98 -35.80
C PRO A 471 8.58 -0.50 -35.45
N ASP A 472 7.55 -0.75 -34.63
CA ASP A 472 7.15 -2.10 -34.23
C ASP A 472 6.74 -2.90 -35.49
N PRO A 473 7.52 -3.90 -35.93
CA PRO A 473 7.20 -4.67 -37.14
C PRO A 473 5.89 -5.45 -37.04
N ASP A 474 5.31 -5.60 -35.84
CA ASP A 474 4.06 -6.32 -35.62
C ASP A 474 2.80 -5.42 -35.82
N LEU A 475 2.97 -4.10 -35.94
CA LEU A 475 1.85 -3.19 -36.24
C LEU A 475 1.48 -3.22 -37.75
N ASP A 476 2.41 -3.54 -38.62
CA ASP A 476 2.15 -3.66 -40.08
C ASP A 476 1.42 -4.95 -40.46
N VAL A 477 1.49 -6.00 -39.63
CA VAL A 477 0.79 -7.26 -39.91
C VAL A 477 -0.72 -7.16 -39.66
N LEU A 478 -1.16 -6.28 -38.75
CA LEU A 478 -2.59 -6.10 -38.47
C LEU A 478 -3.32 -5.16 -39.44
N THR A 479 -2.59 -4.30 -40.15
CA THR A 479 -3.16 -3.42 -41.17
C THR A 479 -3.33 -4.10 -42.53
N HIS A 480 -2.57 -5.15 -42.83
CA HIS A 480 -2.69 -5.89 -44.08
C HIS A 480 -3.65 -7.09 -44.06
N ALA A 481 -4.12 -7.53 -42.88
CA ALA A 481 -5.10 -8.60 -42.75
C ALA A 481 -6.57 -8.15 -43.02
N GLY A 482 -6.81 -6.86 -43.21
CA GLY A 482 -8.14 -6.28 -43.42
C GLY A 482 -8.58 -6.08 -44.87
N HIS A 483 -7.72 -6.35 -45.88
CA HIS A 483 -8.01 -5.98 -47.28
C HIS A 483 -8.05 -7.16 -48.25
N SER A 484 -8.17 -8.41 -47.81
CA SER A 484 -8.34 -9.55 -48.73
C SER A 484 -9.57 -10.40 -48.43
N ARG A 485 -10.73 -9.78 -48.31
CA ARG A 485 -12.05 -10.41 -48.51
C ARG A 485 -13.02 -9.33 -49.00
N ALA A 486 -13.06 -9.11 -50.29
CA ALA A 486 -14.19 -8.62 -51.08
C ALA A 486 -14.30 -9.53 -52.28
#